data_10d1769c1c821ca073fa24e2973f1e64
#
_entry.id   10d1769c1c821ca073fa24e2973f1e64
#
_cell.length_a   1.000
_cell.length_b   1.000
_cell.length_c   1.000
_cell.angle_alpha   90.00
_cell.angle_beta   90.00
_cell.angle_gamma   90.00
#
_symmetry.space_group_name_H-M   'P 1'
#
loop_
_entity.id
_entity.type
_entity.pdbx_description
1 polymer ?
#
loop_
_entity_poly.entity_id
_entity_poly.type
_entity_poly.pdbx_seq_one_letter_code
_entity_poly.pdbx_strand_id
1 'polypeptide(L)'
;LNKSSLANDCGISVPTVDSWLSILESSYIIFLLKPDHKNYSKRLVKTPKLYFYDTGLAASLLEIKTETQMNTHYLRGNLFENMVVADFIKNDFNKGIIEPSVSFWRDSAGNEVDLIYRDSDKEDAFEIKSAETFNESFLDGLKYWSKYSGAKPSQLHVVYGGTTPMARSEASVEVFR
;
A
#
# COMPACT_ATOMS: atom_id res chain seq x y z
N LEU A 1 -6.85 1.88 9.18
CA LEU A 1 -6.46 2.16 10.58
C LEU A 1 -7.69 2.34 11.46
N ASN A 2 -7.91 1.46 12.44
CA ASN A 2 -8.98 1.59 13.43
C ASN A 2 -8.41 2.10 14.76
N LYS A 3 -8.53 3.40 15.02
CA LYS A 3 -7.97 4.06 16.21
C LYS A 3 -8.64 3.60 17.52
N SER A 4 -9.93 3.24 17.48
CA SER A 4 -10.62 2.71 18.67
C SER A 4 -10.13 1.32 19.04
N SER A 5 -9.90 0.45 18.06
CA SER A 5 -9.28 -0.87 18.30
C SER A 5 -7.88 -0.70 18.87
N LEU A 6 -7.05 0.14 18.25
CA LEU A 6 -5.69 0.40 18.72
C LEU A 6 -5.66 0.98 20.14
N ALA A 7 -6.58 1.87 20.48
CA ALA A 7 -6.72 2.40 21.84
C ALA A 7 -7.03 1.31 22.86
N ASN A 8 -7.96 0.42 22.54
CA ASN A 8 -8.32 -0.72 23.39
C ASN A 8 -7.13 -1.68 23.57
N ASP A 9 -6.45 -2.03 22.47
CA ASP A 9 -5.31 -2.96 22.48
C ASP A 9 -4.13 -2.42 23.33
N CYS A 10 -3.93 -1.09 23.30
CA CYS A 10 -2.89 -0.41 24.08
C CYS A 10 -3.32 0.01 25.48
N GLY A 11 -4.60 -0.11 25.85
CA GLY A 11 -5.12 0.35 27.14
C GLY A 11 -5.07 1.86 27.36
N ILE A 12 -5.21 2.65 26.27
CA ILE A 12 -5.13 4.11 26.28
C ILE A 12 -6.36 4.74 25.62
N SER A 13 -6.51 6.06 25.75
CA SER A 13 -7.62 6.78 25.11
C SER A 13 -7.38 7.02 23.61
N VAL A 14 -8.45 7.16 22.82
CA VAL A 14 -8.36 7.51 21.39
C VAL A 14 -7.61 8.83 21.16
N PRO A 15 -7.84 9.92 21.94
CA PRO A 15 -7.02 11.12 21.83
C PRO A 15 -5.52 10.89 22.08
N THR A 16 -5.18 9.97 23.00
CA THR A 16 -3.77 9.59 23.21
C THR A 16 -3.18 8.88 22.01
N VAL A 17 -3.95 7.96 21.36
CA VAL A 17 -3.56 7.33 20.10
C VAL A 17 -3.30 8.37 19.02
N ASP A 18 -4.20 9.35 18.87
CA ASP A 18 -4.04 10.43 17.88
C ASP A 18 -2.76 11.23 18.11
N SER A 19 -2.48 11.59 19.37
CA SER A 19 -1.26 12.29 19.75
C SER A 19 0.00 11.47 19.42
N TRP A 20 0.01 10.19 19.77
CA TRP A 20 1.15 9.30 19.51
C TRP A 20 1.39 9.07 18.02
N LEU A 21 0.31 8.85 17.25
CA LEU A 21 0.42 8.71 15.79
C LEU A 21 1.00 9.99 15.17
N SER A 22 0.57 11.17 15.61
CA SER A 22 1.10 12.45 15.11
C SER A 22 2.61 12.62 15.43
N ILE A 23 3.06 12.15 16.59
CA ILE A 23 4.49 12.16 16.95
C ILE A 23 5.27 11.20 16.05
N LEU A 24 4.77 9.99 15.83
CA LEU A 24 5.42 8.99 14.97
C LEU A 24 5.48 9.44 13.50
N GLU A 25 4.43 10.13 13.00
CA GLU A 25 4.44 10.74 11.66
C GLU A 25 5.46 11.87 11.56
N SER A 26 5.47 12.80 12.55
CA SER A 26 6.41 13.93 12.57
C SER A 26 7.88 13.48 12.68
N SER A 27 8.11 12.31 13.27
CA SER A 27 9.44 11.70 13.42
C SER A 27 9.84 10.82 12.24
N TYR A 28 9.04 10.75 11.17
CA TYR A 28 9.28 9.90 10.00
C TYR A 28 9.45 8.41 10.33
N ILE A 29 8.80 7.94 11.40
CA ILE A 29 8.73 6.51 11.74
C ILE A 29 7.64 5.83 10.94
N ILE A 30 6.47 6.47 10.86
CA ILE A 30 5.31 6.00 10.10
C ILE A 30 4.81 7.09 9.15
N PHE A 31 3.98 6.69 8.20
CA PHE A 31 3.14 7.60 7.42
C PHE A 31 1.73 7.02 7.25
N LEU A 32 0.77 7.90 7.03
CA LEU A 32 -0.61 7.53 6.77
C LEU A 32 -0.91 7.69 5.27
N LEU A 33 -1.02 6.58 4.56
CA LEU A 33 -1.48 6.59 3.17
C LEU A 33 -2.98 6.91 3.14
N LYS A 34 -3.32 8.02 2.50
CA LYS A 34 -4.71 8.49 2.40
C LYS A 34 -5.46 7.73 1.31
N PRO A 35 -6.77 7.52 1.49
CA PRO A 35 -7.60 7.00 0.42
C PRO A 35 -7.70 8.01 -0.72
N ASP A 36 -7.86 7.51 -1.93
CA ASP A 36 -8.13 8.35 -3.10
C ASP A 36 -9.45 9.09 -2.93
N HIS A 37 -9.45 10.37 -3.30
CA HIS A 37 -10.63 11.24 -3.20
C HIS A 37 -11.50 11.22 -4.47
N LYS A 38 -11.02 10.63 -5.56
CA LYS A 38 -11.82 10.51 -6.78
C LYS A 38 -13.00 9.56 -6.52
N ASN A 39 -14.18 10.17 -6.39
CA ASN A 39 -15.42 9.41 -6.20
C ASN A 39 -15.96 8.95 -7.57
N TYR A 40 -15.60 7.77 -8.00
CA TYR A 40 -16.10 7.14 -9.23
C TYR A 40 -17.54 6.60 -9.05
N SER A 41 -18.44 7.39 -8.45
CA SER A 41 -19.83 6.98 -8.12
C SER A 41 -19.90 5.82 -7.12
N LYS A 42 -18.87 5.65 -6.29
CA LYS A 42 -18.79 4.62 -5.24
C LYS A 42 -18.58 5.25 -3.87
N ARG A 43 -19.17 4.63 -2.84
CA ARG A 43 -18.89 5.01 -1.47
C ARG A 43 -17.52 4.50 -1.07
N LEU A 44 -16.55 5.41 -0.91
CA LEU A 44 -15.17 5.09 -0.58
C LEU A 44 -14.95 4.98 0.93
N VAL A 45 -14.02 4.13 1.32
CA VAL A 45 -13.48 4.09 2.69
C VAL A 45 -12.64 5.35 2.91
N LYS A 46 -12.87 6.03 4.05
CA LYS A 46 -12.18 7.29 4.39
C LYS A 46 -11.01 7.09 5.34
N THR A 47 -10.87 5.90 5.92
CA THR A 47 -9.85 5.60 6.92
C THR A 47 -8.52 5.33 6.24
N PRO A 48 -7.42 6.02 6.63
CA PRO A 48 -6.11 5.80 6.03
C PRO A 48 -5.53 4.43 6.38
N LYS A 49 -4.57 3.96 5.59
CA LYS A 49 -3.67 2.84 5.93
C LYS A 49 -2.42 3.38 6.63
N LEU A 50 -1.88 2.65 7.60
CA LEU A 50 -0.64 2.99 8.30
C LEU A 50 0.50 2.14 7.75
N TYR A 51 1.62 2.78 7.44
CA TYR A 51 2.85 2.15 6.99
C TYR A 51 4.05 2.69 7.75
N PHE A 52 5.10 1.91 7.83
CA PHE A 52 6.40 2.33 8.32
C PHE A 52 7.28 2.83 7.18
N TYR A 53 8.02 3.91 7.39
CA TYR A 53 9.06 4.32 6.44
C TYR A 53 10.17 3.28 6.33
N ASP A 54 10.52 2.61 7.43
CA ASP A 54 11.50 1.54 7.47
C ASP A 54 10.80 0.19 7.78
N THR A 55 10.70 -0.66 6.75
CA THR A 55 10.14 -2.01 6.88
C THR A 55 11.01 -2.91 7.77
N GLY A 56 12.33 -2.65 7.84
CA GLY A 56 13.23 -3.35 8.75
C GLY A 56 12.92 -3.04 10.21
N LEU A 57 12.57 -1.79 10.53
CA LEU A 57 12.08 -1.43 11.86
C LEU A 57 10.78 -2.17 12.19
N ALA A 58 9.81 -2.21 11.27
CA ALA A 58 8.57 -2.95 11.46
C ALA A 58 8.82 -4.44 11.71
N ALA A 59 9.69 -5.06 10.91
CA ALA A 59 10.10 -6.45 11.08
C ALA A 59 10.80 -6.69 12.44
N SER A 60 11.66 -5.77 12.87
CA SER A 60 12.34 -5.85 14.16
C SER A 60 11.36 -5.78 15.34
N LEU A 61 10.36 -4.90 15.27
CA LEU A 61 9.30 -4.81 16.28
C LEU A 61 8.43 -6.07 16.35
N LEU A 62 8.32 -6.80 15.24
CA LEU A 62 7.65 -8.11 15.17
C LEU A 62 8.57 -9.29 15.54
N GLU A 63 9.80 -9.00 16.01
CA GLU A 63 10.82 -10.00 16.37
C GLU A 63 11.23 -10.94 15.23
N ILE A 64 11.05 -10.51 13.97
CA ILE A 64 11.47 -11.25 12.77
C ILE A 64 12.98 -11.03 12.58
N LYS A 65 13.78 -12.07 12.79
CA LYS A 65 15.26 -12.01 12.78
C LYS A 65 15.90 -12.77 11.61
N THR A 66 15.14 -13.62 10.95
CA THR A 66 15.66 -14.46 9.87
C THR A 66 14.73 -14.47 8.67
N GLU A 67 15.28 -14.76 7.50
CA GLU A 67 14.51 -14.94 6.27
C GLU A 67 13.45 -16.04 6.40
N THR A 68 13.78 -17.13 7.06
CA THR A 68 12.83 -18.23 7.30
C THR A 68 11.63 -17.77 8.12
N GLN A 69 11.86 -16.95 9.17
CA GLN A 69 10.77 -16.36 9.95
C GLN A 69 9.92 -15.42 9.09
N MET A 70 10.55 -14.58 8.27
CA MET A 70 9.84 -13.67 7.36
C MET A 70 8.96 -14.45 6.38
N ASN A 71 9.49 -15.50 5.77
CA ASN A 71 8.78 -16.27 4.76
C ASN A 71 7.54 -17.01 5.29
N THR A 72 7.51 -17.33 6.57
CA THR A 72 6.40 -18.03 7.23
C THR A 72 5.51 -17.09 8.07
N HIS A 73 5.88 -15.81 8.19
CA HIS A 73 5.16 -14.87 9.04
C HIS A 73 3.81 -14.47 8.44
N TYR A 74 2.75 -14.46 9.26
CA TYR A 74 1.39 -14.13 8.79
C TYR A 74 1.24 -12.69 8.25
N LEU A 75 2.12 -11.77 8.65
CA LEU A 75 2.19 -10.40 8.12
C LEU A 75 3.16 -10.23 6.95
N ARG A 76 3.71 -11.32 6.35
CA ARG A 76 4.62 -11.22 5.21
C ARG A 76 4.03 -10.37 4.09
N GLY A 77 2.76 -10.58 3.76
CA GLY A 77 2.06 -9.79 2.74
C GLY A 77 2.02 -8.30 3.07
N ASN A 78 1.66 -7.97 4.31
CA ASN A 78 1.60 -6.58 4.78
C ASN A 78 2.98 -5.90 4.81
N LEU A 79 4.04 -6.63 5.21
CA LEU A 79 5.40 -6.10 5.20
C LEU A 79 5.92 -5.89 3.78
N PHE A 80 5.58 -6.78 2.84
CA PHE A 80 5.91 -6.60 1.43
C PHE A 80 5.18 -5.39 0.83
N GLU A 81 3.89 -5.25 1.08
CA GLU A 81 3.10 -4.08 0.67
C GLU A 81 3.71 -2.80 1.26
N ASN A 82 4.04 -2.81 2.57
CA ASN A 82 4.70 -1.68 3.24
C ASN A 82 6.01 -1.30 2.54
N MET A 83 6.85 -2.28 2.19
CA MET A 83 8.14 -2.05 1.54
C MET A 83 7.95 -1.37 0.18
N VAL A 84 7.05 -1.87 -0.65
CA VAL A 84 6.78 -1.31 -1.97
C VAL A 84 6.21 0.10 -1.86
N VAL A 85 5.19 0.33 -1.04
CA VAL A 85 4.56 1.65 -0.87
C VAL A 85 5.54 2.67 -0.31
N ALA A 86 6.36 2.28 0.69
CA ALA A 86 7.38 3.15 1.25
C ALA A 86 8.47 3.52 0.22
N ASP A 87 8.79 2.62 -0.70
CA ASP A 87 9.77 2.87 -1.76
C ASP A 87 9.28 3.92 -2.76
N PHE A 88 8.01 3.88 -3.16
CA PHE A 88 7.40 4.95 -3.98
C PHE A 88 7.53 6.32 -3.32
N ILE A 89 7.22 6.44 -2.03
CA ILE A 89 7.31 7.70 -1.29
C ILE A 89 8.76 8.18 -1.17
N LYS A 90 9.69 7.29 -0.83
CA LYS A 90 11.12 7.61 -0.72
C LYS A 90 11.71 8.05 -2.07
N ASN A 91 11.29 7.39 -3.16
CA ASN A 91 11.73 7.76 -4.50
C ASN A 91 11.29 9.19 -4.87
N ASP A 92 10.08 9.58 -4.50
CA ASP A 92 9.60 10.95 -4.71
C ASP A 92 10.37 11.96 -3.83
N PHE A 93 10.60 11.65 -2.56
CA PHE A 93 11.45 12.48 -1.69
C PHE A 93 12.87 12.65 -2.26
N ASN A 94 13.45 11.59 -2.80
CA ASN A 94 14.77 11.63 -3.44
C ASN A 94 14.80 12.53 -4.70
N LYS A 95 13.65 12.69 -5.36
CA LYS A 95 13.46 13.64 -6.48
C LYS A 95 13.15 15.06 -6.01
N GLY A 96 13.06 15.30 -4.70
CA GLY A 96 12.70 16.60 -4.11
C GLY A 96 11.19 16.88 -4.08
N ILE A 97 10.35 15.87 -4.33
CA ILE A 97 8.88 15.99 -4.21
C ILE A 97 8.51 15.87 -2.73
N ILE A 98 8.13 17.00 -2.12
CA ILE A 98 7.83 17.06 -0.69
C ILE A 98 6.48 16.39 -0.35
N GLU A 99 5.53 16.45 -1.28
CA GLU A 99 4.19 15.84 -1.14
C GLU A 99 3.99 14.78 -2.22
N PRO A 100 4.40 13.52 -1.97
CA PRO A 100 4.18 12.42 -2.90
C PRO A 100 2.71 12.24 -3.25
N SER A 101 2.43 12.07 -4.54
CA SER A 101 1.06 11.93 -5.04
C SER A 101 0.62 10.46 -5.04
N VAL A 102 0.63 9.88 -3.85
CA VAL A 102 0.28 8.48 -3.59
C VAL A 102 -1.01 8.37 -2.79
N SER A 103 -1.83 7.40 -3.11
CA SER A 103 -3.06 7.08 -2.40
C SER A 103 -3.39 5.59 -2.59
N PHE A 104 -4.38 5.08 -1.87
CA PHE A 104 -4.99 3.78 -2.18
C PHE A 104 -6.46 3.99 -2.54
N TRP A 105 -7.06 3.03 -3.21
CA TRP A 105 -8.49 3.08 -3.46
C TRP A 105 -9.18 1.87 -2.82
N ARG A 106 -10.30 2.13 -2.13
CA ARG A 106 -11.12 1.06 -1.54
C ARG A 106 -12.58 1.49 -1.47
N ASP A 107 -13.47 0.67 -2.01
CA ASP A 107 -14.90 0.89 -1.90
C ASP A 107 -15.51 0.21 -0.65
N SER A 108 -16.76 0.51 -0.38
CA SER A 108 -17.50 -0.06 0.75
C SER A 108 -17.82 -1.56 0.58
N ALA A 109 -17.66 -2.13 -0.61
CA ALA A 109 -17.83 -3.55 -0.88
C ALA A 109 -16.54 -4.35 -0.64
N GLY A 110 -15.41 -3.65 -0.37
CA GLY A 110 -14.12 -4.27 -0.10
C GLY A 110 -13.23 -4.45 -1.33
N ASN A 111 -13.65 -3.97 -2.51
CA ASN A 111 -12.74 -3.93 -3.66
C ASN A 111 -11.66 -2.89 -3.40
N GLU A 112 -10.41 -3.22 -3.70
CA GLU A 112 -9.26 -2.41 -3.35
C GLU A 112 -8.24 -2.36 -4.48
N VAL A 113 -7.48 -1.25 -4.55
CA VAL A 113 -6.22 -1.09 -5.26
C VAL A 113 -5.22 -0.59 -4.23
N ASP A 114 -4.12 -1.30 -4.07
CA ASP A 114 -3.17 -1.08 -2.97
C ASP A 114 -2.47 0.26 -3.06
N LEU A 115 -2.10 0.70 -4.28
CA LEU A 115 -1.45 1.97 -4.52
C LEU A 115 -1.93 2.60 -5.83
N ILE A 116 -2.26 3.89 -5.79
CA ILE A 116 -2.44 4.76 -6.94
C ILE A 116 -1.35 5.82 -6.88
N TYR A 117 -0.54 5.88 -7.92
CA TYR A 117 0.52 6.85 -8.08
C TYR A 117 0.18 7.84 -9.18
N ARG A 118 0.33 9.14 -8.89
CA ARG A 118 0.08 10.22 -9.85
C ARG A 118 1.34 10.98 -10.11
N ASP A 119 1.73 11.07 -11.38
CA ASP A 119 2.81 11.93 -11.85
C ASP A 119 2.28 12.77 -13.02
N SER A 120 2.08 14.06 -12.76
CA SER A 120 1.51 15.00 -13.72
C SER A 120 0.13 14.53 -14.22
N ASP A 121 0.02 14.18 -15.50
CA ASP A 121 -1.22 13.70 -16.14
C ASP A 121 -1.37 12.19 -16.15
N LYS A 122 -0.38 11.47 -15.59
CA LYS A 122 -0.42 10.00 -15.51
C LYS A 122 -0.97 9.54 -14.17
N GLU A 123 -1.81 8.53 -14.21
CA GLU A 123 -2.34 7.87 -13.03
C GLU A 123 -2.14 6.37 -13.21
N ASP A 124 -1.23 5.79 -12.45
CA ASP A 124 -0.90 4.38 -12.49
C ASP A 124 -1.42 3.69 -11.22
N ALA A 125 -1.96 2.49 -11.37
CA ALA A 125 -2.55 1.71 -10.28
C ALA A 125 -1.77 0.42 -10.09
N PHE A 126 -1.48 0.09 -8.84
CA PHE A 126 -0.65 -1.04 -8.45
C PHE A 126 -1.38 -1.96 -7.49
N GLU A 127 -1.36 -3.24 -7.80
CA GLU A 127 -1.69 -4.32 -6.88
C GLU A 127 -0.39 -4.95 -6.41
N ILE A 128 -0.25 -5.20 -5.10
CA ILE A 128 1.00 -5.63 -4.47
C ILE A 128 0.81 -6.98 -3.80
N LYS A 129 1.55 -7.99 -4.22
CA LYS A 129 1.44 -9.37 -3.74
C LYS A 129 2.79 -9.98 -3.39
N SER A 130 2.96 -10.42 -2.15
CA SER A 130 4.20 -11.07 -1.70
C SER A 130 4.39 -12.50 -2.23
N ALA A 131 3.41 -13.04 -2.95
CA ALA A 131 3.50 -14.38 -3.53
C ALA A 131 4.59 -14.46 -4.60
N GLU A 132 5.29 -15.58 -4.66
CA GLU A 132 6.35 -15.83 -5.65
C GLU A 132 5.81 -16.34 -6.99
N THR A 133 4.58 -16.85 -7.00
CA THR A 133 3.89 -17.31 -8.20
C THR A 133 2.77 -16.35 -8.54
N PHE A 134 2.76 -15.88 -9.78
CA PHE A 134 1.69 -15.03 -10.29
C PHE A 134 0.36 -15.80 -10.35
N ASN A 135 -0.73 -15.13 -9.99
CA ASN A 135 -2.09 -15.64 -10.12
C ASN A 135 -2.96 -14.59 -10.82
N GLU A 136 -3.80 -15.00 -11.75
CA GLU A 136 -4.70 -14.08 -12.49
C GLU A 136 -5.65 -13.30 -11.56
N SER A 137 -6.00 -13.82 -10.40
CA SER A 137 -6.80 -13.11 -9.40
C SER A 137 -6.13 -11.85 -8.85
N PHE A 138 -4.80 -11.68 -9.03
CA PHE A 138 -4.10 -10.44 -8.67
C PHE A 138 -4.57 -9.25 -9.50
N LEU A 139 -5.19 -9.50 -10.66
CA LEU A 139 -5.73 -8.47 -11.54
C LEU A 139 -7.15 -8.02 -11.17
N ASP A 140 -7.84 -8.72 -10.27
CA ASP A 140 -9.28 -8.51 -10.04
C ASP A 140 -9.57 -7.09 -9.52
N GLY A 141 -8.82 -6.61 -8.54
CA GLY A 141 -8.95 -5.25 -8.00
C GLY A 141 -8.68 -4.17 -9.06
N LEU A 142 -7.61 -4.34 -9.83
CA LEU A 142 -7.23 -3.43 -10.91
C LEU A 142 -8.27 -3.40 -12.03
N LYS A 143 -8.76 -4.56 -12.48
CA LYS A 143 -9.83 -4.69 -13.49
C LYS A 143 -11.13 -4.06 -13.00
N TYR A 144 -11.45 -4.25 -11.74
CA TYR A 144 -12.64 -3.64 -11.15
C TYR A 144 -12.51 -2.11 -11.13
N TRP A 145 -11.40 -1.59 -10.63
CA TRP A 145 -11.15 -0.16 -10.57
C TRP A 145 -11.11 0.50 -11.95
N SER A 146 -10.48 -0.14 -12.95
CA SER A 146 -10.37 0.40 -14.31
C SER A 146 -11.72 0.65 -14.99
N LYS A 147 -12.77 -0.12 -14.65
CA LYS A 147 -14.13 0.09 -15.17
C LYS A 147 -14.73 1.44 -14.76
N TYR A 148 -14.26 2.01 -13.66
CA TYR A 148 -14.77 3.27 -13.12
C TYR A 148 -13.80 4.44 -13.38
N SER A 149 -12.51 4.19 -13.30
CA SER A 149 -11.47 5.20 -13.54
C SER A 149 -11.26 5.49 -15.03
N GLY A 150 -11.58 4.54 -15.89
CA GLY A 150 -11.24 4.61 -17.31
C GLY A 150 -9.76 4.34 -17.61
N ALA A 151 -9.01 3.84 -16.64
CA ALA A 151 -7.60 3.51 -16.78
C ALA A 151 -7.37 2.45 -17.86
N LYS A 152 -6.33 2.66 -18.67
CA LYS A 152 -5.91 1.74 -19.72
C LYS A 152 -5.05 0.60 -19.13
N PRO A 153 -4.94 -0.55 -19.82
CA PRO A 153 -4.07 -1.64 -19.39
C PRO A 153 -2.61 -1.23 -19.09
N SER A 154 -2.08 -0.26 -19.82
CA SER A 154 -0.74 0.28 -19.62
C SER A 154 -0.54 1.08 -18.32
N GLN A 155 -1.63 1.35 -17.61
CA GLN A 155 -1.65 2.06 -16.32
C GLN A 155 -1.94 1.11 -15.15
N LEU A 156 -2.08 -0.18 -15.42
CA LEU A 156 -2.37 -1.21 -14.42
C LEU A 156 -1.14 -2.07 -14.22
N HIS A 157 -0.70 -2.20 -12.99
CA HIS A 157 0.54 -2.88 -12.64
C HIS A 157 0.32 -3.85 -11.50
N VAL A 158 0.92 -5.03 -11.59
CA VAL A 158 1.04 -5.96 -10.46
C VAL A 158 2.50 -6.03 -10.06
N VAL A 159 2.80 -5.67 -8.81
CA VAL A 159 4.10 -5.86 -8.21
C VAL A 159 4.05 -7.12 -7.35
N TYR A 160 4.88 -8.12 -7.64
CA TYR A 160 4.84 -9.38 -6.91
C TYR A 160 6.22 -9.88 -6.49
N GLY A 161 6.24 -10.81 -5.53
CA GLY A 161 7.47 -11.36 -4.94
C GLY A 161 8.17 -12.43 -5.76
N GLY A 162 7.79 -12.63 -7.03
CA GLY A 162 8.46 -13.59 -7.92
C GLY A 162 9.71 -13.03 -8.57
N THR A 163 10.29 -13.79 -9.51
CA THR A 163 11.57 -13.45 -10.14
C THR A 163 11.45 -13.06 -11.62
N THR A 164 10.29 -13.27 -12.23
CA THR A 164 10.11 -13.10 -13.68
C THR A 164 9.06 -12.05 -13.99
N PRO A 165 9.45 -10.90 -14.56
CA PRO A 165 8.47 -9.94 -15.05
C PRO A 165 7.71 -10.50 -16.26
N MET A 166 6.44 -10.13 -16.40
CA MET A 166 5.58 -10.62 -17.48
C MET A 166 4.76 -9.47 -18.06
N ALA A 167 4.68 -9.37 -19.37
CA ALA A 167 3.71 -8.50 -20.04
C ALA A 167 2.40 -9.28 -20.24
N ARG A 168 1.29 -8.70 -19.83
CA ARG A 168 -0.05 -9.21 -20.07
C ARG A 168 -0.86 -8.19 -20.86
N SER A 169 -1.86 -8.64 -21.60
CA SER A 169 -2.74 -7.72 -22.35
C SER A 169 -3.53 -6.77 -21.44
N GLU A 170 -3.70 -7.13 -20.18
CA GLU A 170 -4.56 -6.44 -19.21
C GLU A 170 -3.79 -5.59 -18.21
N ALA A 171 -2.51 -5.89 -17.97
CA ALA A 171 -1.64 -5.17 -17.02
C ALA A 171 -0.17 -5.54 -17.23
N SER A 172 0.74 -4.70 -16.72
CA SER A 172 2.15 -5.05 -16.53
C SER A 172 2.31 -5.86 -15.24
N VAL A 173 3.14 -6.90 -15.26
CA VAL A 173 3.49 -7.68 -14.06
C VAL A 173 4.98 -7.50 -13.79
N GLU A 174 5.29 -6.88 -12.68
CA GLU A 174 6.62 -6.41 -12.33
C GLU A 174 7.17 -7.17 -11.11
N VAL A 175 8.47 -7.31 -11.06
CA VAL A 175 9.19 -7.88 -9.90
C VAL A 175 9.75 -6.71 -9.10
N PHE A 176 9.50 -6.71 -7.80
CA PHE A 176 10.15 -5.74 -6.91
C PHE A 176 11.62 -6.12 -6.74
N ARG A 177 12.52 -5.16 -7.03
CA ARG A 177 13.98 -5.33 -6.97
C ARG A 177 14.63 -4.25 -6.13
#